data_9eabb13905df634c2d93e2ccf8e82e73
#
_entry.id   9eabb13905df634c2d93e2ccf8e82e73
#
_cell.length_a   1.000
_cell.length_b   1.000
_cell.length_c   1.000
_cell.angle_alpha   90.00
_cell.angle_beta   90.00
_cell.angle_gamma   90.00
#
_symmetry.space_group_name_H-M   'P 1'
#
loop_
_entity.id
_entity.type
_entity.pdbx_description
1 polymer ?
#
loop_
_entity_poly.entity_id
_entity_poly.type
_entity_poly.pdbx_seq_one_letter_code
_entity_poly.pdbx_strand_id
1 'polypeptide(L)'
;MLKTSTSTAENLNQRIEQAKIDFTWPPGARRLIAAGDFKGRTNETLVRWLETDEEVAARLLKWCNTPLFNMSRPYATLAEAEKIMEHDELARLAVVTFTRQLFLPNIKIDLFERTALWTHSMSVAAVASMISRSSGSGDPGLIFIAGAMHDIGICASQRLGPASFQEVIAQVDDLSPTHAVERELLGWDHGELGEAILKQWGLSEEIQAVARHHHDADQQLDSPHAEAICCVAIANYLCSRSGRASISSNNLEPPSNAVFQRLNIDAGLLTILGQQLYAALNSASELS
;
A
#
# COMPACT_ATOMS: atom_id res chain seq x y z
N MET A 1 -14.32 -22.55 22.83
CA MET A 1 -15.17 -22.81 21.66
C MET A 1 -14.71 -21.85 20.58
N LEU A 2 -13.94 -22.36 19.62
CA LEU A 2 -13.45 -21.60 18.45
C LEU A 2 -14.65 -21.24 17.58
N LYS A 3 -15.00 -19.97 17.51
CA LYS A 3 -15.90 -19.46 16.47
C LYS A 3 -15.18 -19.59 15.14
N THR A 4 -15.76 -20.31 14.24
CA THR A 4 -15.23 -20.66 12.94
C THR A 4 -14.96 -19.42 12.07
N SER A 5 -13.84 -19.39 11.36
CA SER A 5 -13.37 -18.30 10.48
C SER A 5 -14.40 -17.86 9.41
N THR A 6 -15.31 -18.72 9.01
CA THR A 6 -16.41 -18.41 8.10
C THR A 6 -17.42 -17.40 8.65
N SER A 7 -17.71 -17.43 9.94
CA SER A 7 -18.65 -16.49 10.59
C SER A 7 -18.08 -15.07 10.64
N THR A 8 -16.78 -14.91 10.73
CA THR A 8 -16.13 -13.58 10.80
C THR A 8 -16.07 -12.93 9.42
N ALA A 9 -15.74 -13.69 8.38
CA ALA A 9 -15.72 -13.20 6.99
C ALA A 9 -17.12 -12.80 6.48
N GLU A 10 -18.16 -13.58 6.80
CA GLU A 10 -19.55 -13.22 6.47
C GLU A 10 -19.99 -11.94 7.20
N ASN A 11 -19.61 -11.77 8.46
CA ASN A 11 -19.93 -10.57 9.22
C ASN A 11 -19.20 -9.33 8.69
N LEU A 12 -17.95 -9.46 8.24
CA LEU A 12 -17.19 -8.40 7.62
C LEU A 12 -17.82 -7.94 6.30
N ASN A 13 -18.14 -8.87 5.40
CA ASN A 13 -18.77 -8.56 4.12
C ASN A 13 -20.16 -7.94 4.32
N GLN A 14 -20.98 -8.45 5.24
CA GLN A 14 -22.28 -7.86 5.59
C GLN A 14 -22.11 -6.44 6.13
N ARG A 15 -21.11 -6.18 6.97
CA ARG A 15 -20.84 -4.82 7.48
C ARG A 15 -20.40 -3.86 6.39
N ILE A 16 -19.57 -4.30 5.44
CA ILE A 16 -19.18 -3.51 4.27
C ILE A 16 -20.43 -3.16 3.43
N GLU A 17 -21.31 -4.12 3.18
CA GLU A 17 -22.54 -3.91 2.42
C GLU A 17 -23.56 -3.04 3.19
N GLN A 18 -23.78 -3.32 4.47
CA GLN A 18 -24.74 -2.60 5.32
C GLN A 18 -24.35 -1.14 5.57
N ALA A 19 -23.06 -0.86 5.65
CA ALA A 19 -22.57 0.50 5.88
C ALA A 19 -22.78 1.42 4.66
N LYS A 20 -23.28 0.91 3.53
CA LYS A 20 -23.45 1.63 2.25
C LYS A 20 -22.24 2.50 1.91
N ILE A 21 -21.08 2.02 2.31
CA ILE A 21 -19.87 2.73 2.05
C ILE A 21 -19.59 2.52 0.58
N ASP A 22 -19.84 3.56 -0.14
CA ASP A 22 -19.37 3.72 -1.48
C ASP A 22 -17.84 3.94 -1.38
N PHE A 23 -17.10 2.88 -0.97
CA PHE A 23 -15.69 2.75 -1.22
C PHE A 23 -15.51 2.58 -2.72
N THR A 24 -16.13 3.50 -3.44
CA THR A 24 -15.90 3.57 -4.87
C THR A 24 -14.54 4.21 -5.08
N TRP A 25 -13.78 3.59 -5.93
CA TRP A 25 -12.65 4.28 -6.52
C TRP A 25 -13.06 5.69 -6.92
N PRO A 26 -12.19 6.69 -6.73
CA PRO A 26 -12.36 7.94 -7.41
C PRO A 26 -12.70 7.66 -8.89
N PRO A 27 -13.65 8.37 -9.49
CA PRO A 27 -14.17 8.05 -10.84
C PRO A 27 -13.06 7.81 -11.87
N GLY A 28 -11.95 8.50 -11.70
CA GLY A 28 -10.76 8.35 -12.50
C GLY A 28 -10.07 6.99 -12.35
N ALA A 29 -9.80 6.56 -11.14
CA ALA A 29 -9.18 5.26 -10.89
C ALA A 29 -10.08 4.09 -11.32
N ARG A 30 -11.40 4.22 -11.13
CA ARG A 30 -12.38 3.23 -11.62
C ARG A 30 -12.28 3.01 -13.12
N ARG A 31 -12.09 4.09 -13.91
CA ARG A 31 -11.92 3.98 -15.37
C ARG A 31 -10.62 3.29 -15.75
N LEU A 32 -9.54 3.52 -15.00
CA LEU A 32 -8.27 2.82 -15.20
C LEU A 32 -8.38 1.33 -14.95
N ILE A 33 -9.04 0.95 -13.86
CA ILE A 33 -9.16 -0.46 -13.44
C ILE A 33 -10.23 -1.19 -14.22
N ALA A 34 -11.40 -0.56 -14.48
CA ALA A 34 -12.46 -1.14 -15.31
C ALA A 34 -12.01 -1.35 -16.77
N ALA A 35 -10.95 -0.69 -17.18
CA ALA A 35 -10.27 -1.02 -18.42
C ALA A 35 -9.57 -2.38 -18.38
N GLY A 36 -9.53 -3.03 -17.22
CA GLY A 36 -9.29 -4.46 -16.92
C GLY A 36 -7.99 -5.07 -17.42
N ASP A 37 -7.52 -4.59 -18.50
CA ASP A 37 -6.27 -4.95 -19.15
C ASP A 37 -5.66 -3.66 -19.67
N PHE A 38 -4.62 -3.16 -19.02
CA PHE A 38 -3.80 -2.11 -19.59
C PHE A 38 -3.21 -2.55 -20.94
N LYS A 39 -3.29 -3.87 -21.24
CA LYS A 39 -2.90 -4.49 -22.49
C LYS A 39 -3.83 -4.05 -23.63
N GLY A 40 -3.28 -3.24 -24.53
CA GLY A 40 -3.98 -2.81 -25.76
C GLY A 40 -4.41 -1.35 -25.80
N ARG A 41 -4.13 -0.54 -24.76
CA ARG A 41 -4.25 0.91 -24.81
C ARG A 41 -2.89 1.53 -24.99
N THR A 42 -2.84 2.64 -25.73
CA THR A 42 -1.61 3.42 -25.87
C THR A 42 -1.47 4.36 -24.67
N ASN A 43 -0.24 4.66 -24.26
CA ASN A 43 0.05 5.69 -23.27
C ASN A 43 -0.63 7.02 -23.63
N GLU A 44 -0.71 7.38 -24.91
CA GLU A 44 -1.37 8.59 -25.40
C GLU A 44 -2.83 8.70 -24.92
N THR A 45 -3.58 7.59 -24.95
CA THR A 45 -4.96 7.57 -24.46
C THR A 45 -5.01 7.76 -22.95
N LEU A 46 -4.09 7.16 -22.21
CA LEU A 46 -3.97 7.30 -20.76
C LEU A 46 -3.64 8.74 -20.37
N VAL A 47 -2.61 9.32 -20.99
CA VAL A 47 -2.14 10.69 -20.70
C VAL A 47 -3.22 11.72 -21.02
N ARG A 48 -3.85 11.66 -22.19
CA ARG A 48 -4.95 12.57 -22.55
C ARG A 48 -6.08 12.56 -21.53
N TRP A 49 -6.37 11.39 -21.00
CA TRP A 49 -7.40 11.26 -20.00
C TRP A 49 -6.97 11.81 -18.62
N LEU A 50 -5.73 11.55 -18.21
CA LEU A 50 -5.16 12.10 -16.97
C LEU A 50 -5.06 13.63 -17.00
N GLU A 51 -4.75 14.20 -18.15
CA GLU A 51 -4.67 15.66 -18.35
C GLU A 51 -6.03 16.36 -18.23
N THR A 52 -7.14 15.63 -18.19
CA THR A 52 -8.46 16.23 -17.86
C THR A 52 -8.60 16.64 -16.39
N ASP A 53 -7.70 16.19 -15.53
CA ASP A 53 -7.61 16.56 -14.11
C ASP A 53 -6.20 17.11 -13.86
N GLU A 54 -6.08 18.44 -13.83
CA GLU A 54 -4.79 19.13 -13.68
C GLU A 54 -4.05 18.76 -12.40
N GLU A 55 -4.77 18.53 -11.30
CA GLU A 55 -4.15 18.15 -10.02
C GLU A 55 -3.56 16.73 -10.09
N VAL A 56 -4.30 15.79 -10.68
CA VAL A 56 -3.83 14.42 -10.90
C VAL A 56 -2.65 14.41 -11.86
N ALA A 57 -2.72 15.15 -12.98
CA ALA A 57 -1.66 15.23 -13.97
C ALA A 57 -0.35 15.79 -13.38
N ALA A 58 -0.44 16.89 -12.64
CA ALA A 58 0.71 17.52 -11.99
C ALA A 58 1.37 16.60 -10.97
N ARG A 59 0.56 15.90 -10.18
CA ARG A 59 1.04 14.96 -9.18
C ARG A 59 1.69 13.73 -9.82
N LEU A 60 1.07 13.15 -10.84
CA LEU A 60 1.63 12.03 -11.57
C LEU A 60 2.97 12.41 -12.20
N LEU A 61 3.07 13.58 -12.81
CA LEU A 61 4.32 14.08 -13.37
C LEU A 61 5.41 14.24 -12.30
N LYS A 62 5.05 14.77 -11.12
CA LYS A 62 5.96 14.84 -9.98
C LYS A 62 6.46 13.45 -9.59
N TRP A 63 5.58 12.45 -9.57
CA TRP A 63 5.94 11.07 -9.22
C TRP A 63 6.82 10.42 -10.27
N CYS A 64 6.52 10.59 -11.57
CA CYS A 64 7.39 10.14 -12.65
C CYS A 64 8.80 10.70 -12.53
N ASN A 65 8.99 11.86 -11.90
CA ASN A 65 10.27 12.54 -11.73
C ASN A 65 10.99 12.18 -10.42
N THR A 66 10.48 11.22 -9.63
CA THR A 66 11.19 10.79 -8.44
C THR A 66 12.35 9.85 -8.77
N PRO A 67 13.41 9.82 -7.94
CA PRO A 67 14.54 8.91 -8.11
C PRO A 67 14.17 7.42 -8.16
N LEU A 68 12.96 7.07 -7.67
CA LEU A 68 12.44 5.69 -7.71
C LEU A 68 12.36 5.10 -9.12
N PHE A 69 12.22 5.94 -10.15
CA PHE A 69 12.04 5.50 -11.53
C PHE A 69 13.32 5.64 -12.40
N ASN A 70 14.49 5.83 -11.75
CA ASN A 70 15.83 5.83 -12.40
C ASN A 70 15.93 6.69 -13.66
N MET A 71 15.38 7.88 -13.60
CA MET A 71 15.34 8.79 -14.74
C MET A 71 16.71 9.38 -15.05
N SER A 72 17.08 9.41 -16.33
CA SER A 72 18.29 10.09 -16.79
C SER A 72 18.19 11.61 -16.73
N ARG A 73 16.96 12.15 -16.82
CA ARG A 73 16.62 13.57 -16.68
C ARG A 73 15.14 13.72 -16.29
N PRO A 74 14.75 14.81 -15.62
CA PRO A 74 13.34 15.07 -15.33
C PRO A 74 12.51 15.23 -16.62
N TYR A 75 11.27 14.71 -16.59
CA TYR A 75 10.26 14.99 -17.61
C TYR A 75 9.63 16.36 -17.38
N ALA A 76 9.45 17.14 -18.41
CA ALA A 76 8.74 18.41 -18.32
C ALA A 76 7.21 18.23 -18.43
N THR A 77 6.76 17.17 -19.08
CA THR A 77 5.34 16.87 -19.30
C THR A 77 5.03 15.38 -19.18
N LEU A 78 3.76 15.02 -18.95
CA LEU A 78 3.32 13.62 -19.02
C LEU A 78 3.52 13.03 -20.42
N ALA A 79 3.39 13.83 -21.48
CA ALA A 79 3.64 13.40 -22.83
C ALA A 79 5.12 13.02 -23.10
N GLU A 80 6.07 13.57 -22.34
CA GLU A 80 7.46 13.11 -22.36
C GLU A 80 7.62 11.79 -21.59
N ALA A 81 7.01 11.69 -20.39
CA ALA A 81 7.01 10.47 -19.60
C ALA A 81 6.41 9.29 -20.37
N GLU A 82 5.28 9.53 -21.06
CA GLU A 82 4.58 8.57 -21.91
C GLU A 82 5.47 7.87 -22.94
N LYS A 83 6.40 8.59 -23.52
CA LYS A 83 7.27 8.07 -24.59
C LYS A 83 8.39 7.16 -24.09
N ILE A 84 8.69 7.22 -22.81
CA ILE A 84 9.87 6.59 -22.21
C ILE A 84 9.48 5.53 -21.18
N MET A 85 8.44 5.80 -20.39
CA MET A 85 7.95 4.86 -19.39
C MET A 85 7.11 3.75 -20.03
N GLU A 86 7.23 2.56 -19.49
CA GLU A 86 6.35 1.46 -19.86
C GLU A 86 4.90 1.81 -19.49
N HIS A 87 3.95 1.41 -20.35
CA HIS A 87 2.53 1.71 -20.16
C HIS A 87 2.00 1.26 -18.78
N ASP A 88 2.35 0.04 -18.40
CA ASP A 88 1.91 -0.54 -17.12
C ASP A 88 2.45 0.26 -15.92
N GLU A 89 3.68 0.75 -16.01
CA GLU A 89 4.28 1.57 -14.96
C GLU A 89 3.56 2.91 -14.79
N LEU A 90 3.28 3.59 -15.90
CA LEU A 90 2.54 4.85 -15.89
C LEU A 90 1.10 4.67 -15.37
N ALA A 91 0.44 3.60 -15.79
CA ALA A 91 -0.91 3.27 -15.36
C ALA A 91 -0.97 2.94 -13.86
N ARG A 92 0.01 2.20 -13.35
CA ARG A 92 0.14 1.88 -11.93
C ARG A 92 0.32 3.14 -11.08
N LEU A 93 1.19 4.06 -11.51
CA LEU A 93 1.37 5.34 -10.84
C LEU A 93 0.09 6.18 -10.84
N ALA A 94 -0.66 6.17 -11.94
CA ALA A 94 -1.94 6.85 -12.03
C ALA A 94 -2.94 6.29 -11.00
N VAL A 95 -3.02 4.96 -10.83
CA VAL A 95 -3.87 4.32 -9.81
C VAL A 95 -3.52 4.83 -8.42
N VAL A 96 -2.24 4.83 -8.05
CA VAL A 96 -1.79 5.30 -6.73
C VAL A 96 -2.08 6.80 -6.55
N THR A 97 -1.91 7.60 -7.61
CA THR A 97 -2.23 9.04 -7.58
C THR A 97 -3.71 9.28 -7.23
N PHE A 98 -4.62 8.51 -7.81
CA PHE A 98 -6.04 8.57 -7.45
C PHE A 98 -6.33 8.07 -6.04
N THR A 99 -5.58 7.07 -5.56
CA THR A 99 -5.77 6.50 -4.23
C THR A 99 -5.57 7.54 -3.13
N ARG A 100 -4.69 8.51 -3.33
CA ARG A 100 -4.49 9.60 -2.35
C ARG A 100 -5.79 10.31 -1.95
N GLN A 101 -6.77 10.41 -2.85
CA GLN A 101 -8.05 11.05 -2.53
C GLN A 101 -8.82 10.32 -1.40
N LEU A 102 -8.54 9.04 -1.18
CA LEU A 102 -9.13 8.26 -0.08
C LEU A 102 -8.60 8.69 1.29
N PHE A 103 -7.41 9.27 1.32
CA PHE A 103 -6.76 9.78 2.52
C PHE A 103 -7.12 11.24 2.84
N LEU A 104 -7.99 11.86 2.02
CA LEU A 104 -8.51 13.20 2.24
C LEU A 104 -9.98 13.18 2.67
N PRO A 105 -10.48 14.19 3.45
CA PRO A 105 -9.68 15.18 4.20
C PRO A 105 -8.85 14.55 5.32
N ASN A 106 -7.86 15.29 5.82
CA ASN A 106 -7.09 14.82 6.97
C ASN A 106 -8.00 14.68 8.20
N ILE A 107 -7.89 13.56 8.89
CA ILE A 107 -8.58 13.26 10.15
C ILE A 107 -7.51 12.87 11.16
N LYS A 108 -7.62 13.47 12.35
CA LYS A 108 -6.76 13.17 13.48
C LYS A 108 -7.58 12.66 14.66
N ILE A 109 -7.20 11.50 15.18
CA ILE A 109 -7.81 10.84 16.34
C ILE A 109 -6.66 10.27 17.19
N ASP A 110 -6.37 10.89 18.33
CA ASP A 110 -5.30 10.49 19.24
C ASP A 110 -3.96 10.24 18.49
N LEU A 111 -3.50 8.99 18.44
CA LEU A 111 -2.26 8.57 17.77
C LEU A 111 -2.41 8.42 16.25
N PHE A 112 -3.64 8.46 15.72
CA PHE A 112 -3.91 8.29 14.30
C PHE A 112 -4.04 9.63 13.59
N GLU A 113 -3.33 9.77 12.46
CA GLU A 113 -3.48 10.88 11.53
C GLU A 113 -3.48 10.34 10.10
N ARG A 114 -4.53 10.66 9.33
CA ARG A 114 -4.72 10.10 7.98
C ARG A 114 -3.62 10.51 7.01
N THR A 115 -3.07 11.72 7.14
CA THR A 115 -1.92 12.14 6.34
C THR A 115 -0.64 11.40 6.73
N ALA A 116 -0.47 11.06 8.02
CA ALA A 116 0.65 10.21 8.45
C ALA A 116 0.53 8.79 7.88
N LEU A 117 -0.69 8.22 7.86
CA LEU A 117 -0.97 6.94 7.22
C LEU A 117 -0.62 6.98 5.72
N TRP A 118 -0.98 8.05 4.99
CA TRP A 118 -0.58 8.20 3.61
C TRP A 118 0.94 8.24 3.44
N THR A 119 1.63 9.04 4.26
CA THR A 119 3.10 9.15 4.23
C THR A 119 3.76 7.81 4.54
N HIS A 120 3.21 7.05 5.49
CA HIS A 120 3.64 5.68 5.78
C HIS A 120 3.46 4.78 4.55
N SER A 121 2.27 4.73 3.97
CA SER A 121 1.96 3.90 2.80
C SER A 121 2.89 4.19 1.63
N MET A 122 3.19 5.46 1.36
CA MET A 122 4.13 5.85 0.30
C MET A 122 5.58 5.47 0.64
N SER A 123 5.96 5.56 1.92
CA SER A 123 7.29 5.12 2.38
C SER A 123 7.44 3.61 2.21
N VAL A 124 6.44 2.84 2.60
CA VAL A 124 6.43 1.37 2.42
C VAL A 124 6.47 1.01 0.94
N ALA A 125 5.69 1.66 0.09
CA ALA A 125 5.70 1.45 -1.36
C ALA A 125 7.11 1.64 -1.96
N ALA A 126 7.76 2.76 -1.62
CA ALA A 126 9.10 3.09 -2.10
C ALA A 126 10.16 2.07 -1.64
N VAL A 127 10.14 1.75 -0.35
CA VAL A 127 11.10 0.81 0.26
C VAL A 127 10.87 -0.61 -0.23
N ALA A 128 9.61 -1.08 -0.33
CA ALA A 128 9.30 -2.41 -0.85
C ALA A 128 9.74 -2.58 -2.32
N SER A 129 9.48 -1.58 -3.16
CA SER A 129 9.94 -1.56 -4.55
C SER A 129 11.47 -1.56 -4.64
N MET A 130 12.16 -0.83 -3.77
CA MET A 130 13.63 -0.84 -3.68
C MET A 130 14.14 -2.23 -3.28
N ILE A 131 13.55 -2.87 -2.28
CA ILE A 131 13.89 -4.24 -1.85
C ILE A 131 13.72 -5.21 -3.01
N SER A 132 12.58 -5.18 -3.69
CA SER A 132 12.29 -6.03 -4.85
C SER A 132 13.36 -5.88 -5.95
N ARG A 133 13.70 -4.65 -6.34
CA ARG A 133 14.75 -4.39 -7.34
C ARG A 133 16.12 -4.93 -6.92
N SER A 134 16.49 -4.70 -5.67
CA SER A 134 17.82 -5.06 -5.16
C SER A 134 17.99 -6.56 -4.96
N SER A 135 16.91 -7.28 -4.60
CA SER A 135 16.90 -8.73 -4.44
C SER A 135 16.59 -9.49 -5.73
N GLY A 136 16.07 -8.80 -6.76
CA GLY A 136 15.58 -9.43 -7.98
C GLY A 136 14.30 -10.25 -7.77
N SER A 137 13.51 -9.97 -6.72
CA SER A 137 12.33 -10.74 -6.34
C SER A 137 11.04 -9.99 -6.69
N GLY A 138 10.16 -10.63 -7.44
CA GLY A 138 8.86 -10.09 -7.84
C GLY A 138 8.92 -8.93 -8.85
N ASP A 139 7.77 -8.31 -9.13
CA ASP A 139 7.65 -7.11 -9.98
C ASP A 139 7.73 -5.84 -9.11
N PRO A 140 8.80 -5.02 -9.21
CA PRO A 140 8.94 -3.83 -8.36
C PRO A 140 7.81 -2.81 -8.50
N GLY A 141 7.22 -2.69 -9.69
CA GLY A 141 6.10 -1.77 -9.94
C GLY A 141 4.81 -2.26 -9.27
N LEU A 142 4.52 -3.56 -9.34
CA LEU A 142 3.37 -4.16 -8.68
C LEU A 142 3.53 -4.11 -7.15
N ILE A 143 4.74 -4.41 -6.66
CA ILE A 143 5.09 -4.34 -5.24
C ILE A 143 4.98 -2.90 -4.70
N PHE A 144 5.31 -1.88 -5.52
CA PHE A 144 5.08 -0.48 -5.17
C PHE A 144 3.58 -0.21 -4.89
N ILE A 145 2.69 -0.66 -5.77
CA ILE A 145 1.24 -0.48 -5.57
C ILE A 145 0.77 -1.26 -4.34
N ALA A 146 1.20 -2.51 -4.20
CA ALA A 146 0.85 -3.33 -3.05
C ALA A 146 1.27 -2.67 -1.74
N GLY A 147 2.47 -2.09 -1.68
CA GLY A 147 2.95 -1.30 -0.54
C GLY A 147 2.15 -0.02 -0.31
N ALA A 148 1.73 0.68 -1.37
CA ALA A 148 0.88 1.87 -1.24
C ALA A 148 -0.53 1.55 -0.71
N MET A 149 -0.99 0.32 -0.88
CA MET A 149 -2.34 -0.14 -0.56
C MET A 149 -2.43 -1.05 0.67
N HIS A 150 -1.30 -1.48 1.24
CA HIS A 150 -1.29 -2.52 2.28
C HIS A 150 -2.17 -2.17 3.50
N ASP A 151 -2.21 -0.89 3.89
CA ASP A 151 -2.94 -0.34 5.03
C ASP A 151 -4.27 0.33 4.64
N ILE A 152 -4.80 0.12 3.43
CA ILE A 152 -6.05 0.76 3.00
C ILE A 152 -7.24 0.40 3.91
N GLY A 153 -7.19 -0.77 4.53
CA GLY A 153 -8.17 -1.22 5.51
C GLY A 153 -8.27 -0.31 6.74
N ILE A 154 -7.20 0.35 7.15
CA ILE A 154 -7.23 1.34 8.25
C ILE A 154 -8.11 2.54 7.87
N CYS A 155 -7.97 3.07 6.65
CA CYS A 155 -8.85 4.13 6.16
C CYS A 155 -10.32 3.69 6.14
N ALA A 156 -10.55 2.44 5.77
CA ALA A 156 -11.88 1.87 5.71
C ALA A 156 -12.47 1.67 7.10
N SER A 157 -11.72 1.09 8.03
CA SER A 157 -12.13 0.88 9.42
C SER A 157 -12.58 2.19 10.07
N GLN A 158 -11.81 3.26 9.88
CA GLN A 158 -12.16 4.59 10.39
C GLN A 158 -13.48 5.13 9.81
N ARG A 159 -13.82 4.82 8.56
CA ARG A 159 -15.07 5.27 7.92
C ARG A 159 -16.26 4.39 8.27
N LEU A 160 -16.06 3.07 8.38
CA LEU A 160 -17.10 2.07 8.67
C LEU A 160 -17.67 2.22 10.08
N GLY A 161 -16.83 2.53 11.04
CA GLY A 161 -17.22 2.67 12.43
C GLY A 161 -16.31 3.64 13.17
N PRO A 162 -16.51 4.97 13.01
CA PRO A 162 -15.61 5.94 13.64
C PRO A 162 -15.47 5.75 15.15
N ALA A 163 -16.56 5.39 15.85
CA ALA A 163 -16.53 5.15 17.29
C ALA A 163 -15.72 3.89 17.65
N SER A 164 -15.97 2.77 16.96
CA SER A 164 -15.21 1.53 17.18
C SER A 164 -13.74 1.69 16.80
N PHE A 165 -13.45 2.45 15.74
CA PHE A 165 -12.08 2.78 15.37
C PHE A 165 -11.38 3.61 16.46
N GLN A 166 -12.08 4.58 17.06
CA GLN A 166 -11.54 5.36 18.18
C GLN A 166 -11.25 4.47 19.39
N GLU A 167 -12.10 3.46 19.69
CA GLU A 167 -11.85 2.50 20.73
C GLU A 167 -10.60 1.65 20.46
N VAL A 168 -10.37 1.25 19.20
CA VAL A 168 -9.13 0.57 18.78
C VAL A 168 -7.92 1.45 19.05
N ILE A 169 -7.93 2.70 18.54
CA ILE A 169 -6.78 3.61 18.69
C ILE A 169 -6.47 3.90 20.16
N ALA A 170 -7.48 3.98 21.02
CA ALA A 170 -7.29 4.20 22.46
C ALA A 170 -6.64 3.01 23.20
N GLN A 171 -6.65 1.81 22.60
CA GLN A 171 -6.06 0.60 23.19
C GLN A 171 -4.75 0.17 22.53
N VAL A 172 -4.36 0.81 21.42
CA VAL A 172 -3.05 0.58 20.80
C VAL A 172 -1.96 1.18 21.67
N ASP A 173 -1.02 0.35 22.06
CA ASP A 173 0.16 0.73 22.84
C ASP A 173 1.43 0.02 22.32
N ASP A 174 2.54 0.17 23.04
CA ASP A 174 3.82 -0.46 22.65
C ASP A 174 3.85 -2.00 22.84
N LEU A 175 2.80 -2.61 23.39
CA LEU A 175 2.71 -4.05 23.60
C LEU A 175 1.63 -4.71 22.72
N SER A 176 0.71 -3.90 22.19
CA SER A 176 -0.48 -4.37 21.48
C SER A 176 -0.51 -3.79 20.06
N PRO A 177 -0.04 -4.54 19.05
CA PRO A 177 -0.05 -4.07 17.65
C PRO A 177 -1.50 -3.87 17.17
N THR A 178 -1.70 -2.86 16.33
CA THR A 178 -3.01 -2.42 15.84
C THR A 178 -3.90 -3.57 15.35
N HIS A 179 -3.35 -4.45 14.50
CA HIS A 179 -4.12 -5.58 13.95
C HIS A 179 -4.61 -6.57 15.02
N ALA A 180 -3.86 -6.74 16.12
CA ALA A 180 -4.27 -7.60 17.23
C ALA A 180 -5.43 -6.97 18.02
N VAL A 181 -5.34 -5.66 18.32
CA VAL A 181 -6.41 -4.90 18.98
C VAL A 181 -7.68 -4.87 18.11
N GLU A 182 -7.54 -4.69 16.80
CA GLU A 182 -8.67 -4.75 15.87
C GLU A 182 -9.36 -6.12 15.91
N ARG A 183 -8.61 -7.23 15.86
CA ARG A 183 -9.17 -8.60 15.94
C ARG A 183 -9.91 -8.83 17.25
N GLU A 184 -9.37 -8.33 18.36
CA GLU A 184 -10.00 -8.47 19.67
C GLU A 184 -11.31 -7.69 19.77
N LEU A 185 -11.32 -6.43 19.36
CA LEU A 185 -12.47 -5.54 19.51
C LEU A 185 -13.51 -5.68 18.39
N LEU A 186 -13.05 -5.84 17.14
CA LEU A 186 -13.91 -5.81 15.96
C LEU A 186 -14.23 -7.22 15.44
N GLY A 187 -13.40 -8.22 15.76
CA GLY A 187 -13.47 -9.57 15.21
C GLY A 187 -12.87 -9.70 13.81
N TRP A 188 -12.21 -8.67 13.30
CA TRP A 188 -11.46 -8.61 12.04
C TRP A 188 -10.37 -7.54 12.15
N ASP A 189 -9.39 -7.55 11.25
CA ASP A 189 -8.34 -6.55 11.20
C ASP A 189 -8.32 -5.78 9.86
N HIS A 190 -7.48 -4.74 9.80
CA HIS A 190 -7.34 -3.92 8.60
C HIS A 190 -6.79 -4.71 7.39
N GLY A 191 -6.03 -5.79 7.59
CA GLY A 191 -5.58 -6.67 6.51
C GLY A 191 -6.76 -7.39 5.85
N GLU A 192 -7.68 -7.97 6.65
CA GLU A 192 -8.90 -8.61 6.16
C GLU A 192 -9.82 -7.63 5.44
N LEU A 193 -10.01 -6.45 6.02
CA LEU A 193 -10.82 -5.40 5.44
C LEU A 193 -10.18 -4.86 4.15
N GLY A 194 -8.86 -4.67 4.15
CA GLY A 194 -8.09 -4.24 2.99
C GLY A 194 -8.23 -5.21 1.82
N GLU A 195 -8.01 -6.51 2.05
CA GLU A 195 -8.23 -7.56 1.06
C GLU A 195 -9.63 -7.48 0.44
N ALA A 196 -10.68 -7.42 1.27
CA ALA A 196 -12.06 -7.37 0.81
C ALA A 196 -12.33 -6.16 -0.10
N ILE A 197 -11.80 -4.98 0.25
CA ILE A 197 -11.92 -3.75 -0.53
C ILE A 197 -11.17 -3.87 -1.85
N LEU A 198 -9.93 -4.33 -1.83
CA LEU A 198 -9.09 -4.47 -3.02
C LEU A 198 -9.67 -5.50 -3.99
N LYS A 199 -10.27 -6.58 -3.47
CA LYS A 199 -11.03 -7.56 -4.25
C LYS A 199 -12.26 -6.95 -4.90
N GLN A 200 -13.04 -6.18 -4.15
CA GLN A 200 -14.21 -5.46 -4.70
C GLN A 200 -13.79 -4.47 -5.80
N TRP A 201 -12.59 -3.92 -5.68
CA TRP A 201 -12.02 -3.01 -6.66
C TRP A 201 -11.42 -3.70 -7.88
N GLY A 202 -11.34 -5.03 -7.90
CA GLY A 202 -10.80 -5.82 -9.01
C GLY A 202 -9.29 -5.75 -9.14
N LEU A 203 -8.57 -5.43 -8.07
CA LEU A 203 -7.11 -5.48 -8.07
C LEU A 203 -6.61 -6.93 -8.08
N SER A 204 -5.35 -7.12 -8.49
CA SER A 204 -4.76 -8.46 -8.60
C SER A 204 -4.72 -9.20 -7.26
N GLU A 205 -4.76 -10.53 -7.31
CA GLU A 205 -4.65 -11.39 -6.12
C GLU A 205 -3.39 -11.14 -5.32
N GLU A 206 -2.30 -10.74 -5.97
CA GLU A 206 -1.04 -10.40 -5.31
C GLU A 206 -1.17 -9.16 -4.42
N ILE A 207 -1.84 -8.09 -4.92
CA ILE A 207 -2.08 -6.87 -4.13
C ILE A 207 -3.02 -7.18 -2.96
N GLN A 208 -4.05 -8.00 -3.20
CA GLN A 208 -4.98 -8.47 -2.16
C GLN A 208 -4.24 -9.26 -1.07
N ALA A 209 -3.39 -10.22 -1.48
CA ALA A 209 -2.61 -11.06 -0.57
C ALA A 209 -1.64 -10.25 0.28
N VAL A 210 -0.99 -9.22 -0.30
CA VAL A 210 -0.11 -8.30 0.45
C VAL A 210 -0.91 -7.57 1.53
N ALA A 211 -2.04 -6.97 1.20
CA ALA A 211 -2.86 -6.28 2.19
C ALA A 211 -3.31 -7.23 3.32
N ARG A 212 -3.66 -8.47 2.96
CA ARG A 212 -4.11 -9.48 3.92
C ARG A 212 -3.02 -9.96 4.86
N HIS A 213 -1.79 -10.13 4.36
CA HIS A 213 -0.76 -10.93 5.01
C HIS A 213 0.54 -10.18 5.35
N HIS A 214 0.59 -8.85 5.19
CA HIS A 214 1.82 -8.10 5.48
C HIS A 214 2.26 -8.16 6.95
N HIS A 215 1.38 -8.57 7.86
CA HIS A 215 1.70 -8.86 9.25
C HIS A 215 2.04 -10.33 9.53
N ASP A 216 1.70 -11.22 8.63
CA ASP A 216 1.82 -12.68 8.79
C ASP A 216 2.79 -13.29 7.76
N ALA A 217 3.78 -12.53 7.26
CA ALA A 217 4.69 -12.93 6.18
C ALA A 217 5.40 -14.28 6.45
N ASP A 218 5.74 -14.56 7.70
CA ASP A 218 6.35 -15.84 8.12
C ASP A 218 5.47 -17.07 7.84
N GLN A 219 4.16 -16.89 7.78
CA GLN A 219 3.20 -17.94 7.49
C GLN A 219 2.91 -18.08 6.00
N GLN A 220 3.47 -17.19 5.16
CA GLN A 220 3.17 -17.09 3.74
C GLN A 220 4.38 -17.42 2.83
N LEU A 221 5.43 -18.03 3.36
CA LEU A 221 6.67 -18.28 2.61
C LEU A 221 6.48 -19.21 1.40
N ASP A 222 5.48 -20.10 1.45
CA ASP A 222 5.11 -21.01 0.36
C ASP A 222 3.98 -20.46 -0.53
N SER A 223 3.49 -19.25 -0.27
CA SER A 223 2.46 -18.59 -1.07
C SER A 223 2.98 -18.25 -2.47
N PRO A 224 2.15 -18.31 -3.53
CA PRO A 224 2.53 -17.81 -4.84
C PRO A 224 2.87 -16.31 -4.84
N HIS A 225 2.43 -15.58 -3.81
CA HIS A 225 2.64 -14.15 -3.61
C HIS A 225 3.70 -13.84 -2.53
N ALA A 226 4.46 -14.85 -2.07
CA ALA A 226 5.41 -14.75 -0.97
C ALA A 226 6.42 -13.60 -1.15
N GLU A 227 6.93 -13.40 -2.37
CA GLU A 227 7.93 -12.35 -2.63
C GLU A 227 7.38 -10.95 -2.37
N ALA A 228 6.19 -10.65 -2.87
CA ALA A 228 5.54 -9.37 -2.64
C ALA A 228 5.18 -9.15 -1.16
N ILE A 229 4.64 -10.19 -0.50
CA ILE A 229 4.31 -10.15 0.94
C ILE A 229 5.58 -9.89 1.76
N CYS A 230 6.67 -10.62 1.51
CA CYS A 230 7.94 -10.46 2.21
C CYS A 230 8.55 -9.07 1.99
N CYS A 231 8.56 -8.56 0.74
CA CYS A 231 9.06 -7.22 0.43
C CYS A 231 8.31 -6.14 1.23
N VAL A 232 6.97 -6.22 1.26
CA VAL A 232 6.14 -5.23 1.96
C VAL A 232 6.26 -5.39 3.49
N ALA A 233 6.32 -6.61 4.02
CA ALA A 233 6.51 -6.84 5.45
C ALA A 233 7.84 -6.26 5.97
N ILE A 234 8.94 -6.48 5.25
CA ILE A 234 10.26 -5.90 5.58
C ILE A 234 10.19 -4.37 5.48
N ALA A 235 9.61 -3.83 4.41
CA ALA A 235 9.48 -2.39 4.21
C ALA A 235 8.63 -1.73 5.30
N ASN A 236 7.50 -2.33 5.68
CA ASN A 236 6.63 -1.86 6.75
C ASN A 236 7.38 -1.78 8.08
N TYR A 237 8.13 -2.83 8.44
CA TYR A 237 8.98 -2.84 9.62
C TYR A 237 10.03 -1.72 9.58
N LEU A 238 10.78 -1.58 8.50
CA LEU A 238 11.83 -0.58 8.35
C LEU A 238 11.28 0.86 8.41
N CYS A 239 10.16 1.13 7.74
CA CYS A 239 9.52 2.44 7.75
C CYS A 239 9.02 2.80 9.16
N SER A 240 8.35 1.88 9.84
CA SER A 240 7.85 2.09 11.20
C SER A 240 8.98 2.35 12.19
N ARG A 241 10.06 1.58 12.13
CA ARG A 241 11.27 1.79 12.96
C ARG A 241 12.00 3.10 12.64
N SER A 242 11.81 3.65 11.45
CA SER A 242 12.37 4.94 11.03
C SER A 242 11.46 6.14 11.38
N GLY A 243 10.46 5.95 12.23
CA GLY A 243 9.55 7.01 12.68
C GLY A 243 8.46 7.36 11.66
N ARG A 244 8.15 6.46 10.73
CA ARG A 244 7.09 6.60 9.72
C ARG A 244 6.06 5.49 9.87
N ALA A 245 5.53 5.31 11.08
CA ALA A 245 4.46 4.35 11.35
C ALA A 245 3.10 4.90 10.89
N SER A 246 2.19 4.00 10.51
CA SER A 246 0.80 4.33 10.14
C SER A 246 -0.01 4.80 11.34
N ILE A 247 0.21 4.18 12.47
CA ILE A 247 -0.27 4.55 13.79
C ILE A 247 0.97 4.59 14.68
N SER A 248 1.10 5.61 15.52
CA SER A 248 2.32 5.83 16.31
C SER A 248 2.50 4.78 17.40
N SER A 249 2.62 3.52 17.01
CA SER A 249 3.09 2.42 17.86
C SER A 249 4.37 1.84 17.25
N ASN A 250 5.43 1.78 18.05
CA ASN A 250 6.73 1.25 17.59
C ASN A 250 6.79 -0.28 17.66
N ASN A 251 5.67 -0.96 17.84
CA ASN A 251 5.64 -2.38 18.21
C ASN A 251 5.37 -3.32 17.03
N LEU A 252 6.17 -3.17 15.97
CA LEU A 252 6.27 -4.21 14.96
C LEU A 252 7.44 -5.13 15.31
N GLU A 253 7.15 -6.43 15.43
CA GLU A 253 8.20 -7.44 15.51
C GLU A 253 8.99 -7.48 14.19
N PRO A 254 10.32 -7.66 14.25
CA PRO A 254 11.10 -7.79 13.03
C PRO A 254 10.69 -9.07 12.29
N PRO A 255 10.58 -9.02 10.95
CA PRO A 255 10.42 -10.24 10.15
C PRO A 255 11.54 -11.25 10.47
N SER A 256 11.20 -12.55 10.47
CA SER A 256 12.18 -13.59 10.77
C SER A 256 13.26 -13.71 9.69
N ASN A 257 14.34 -14.41 10.01
CA ASN A 257 15.38 -14.71 9.03
C ASN A 257 14.84 -15.46 7.79
N ALA A 258 13.78 -16.25 7.92
CA ALA A 258 13.18 -16.97 6.80
C ALA A 258 12.55 -16.01 5.77
N VAL A 259 11.97 -14.89 6.20
CA VAL A 259 11.43 -13.84 5.31
C VAL A 259 12.57 -13.21 4.49
N PHE A 260 13.72 -12.91 5.10
CA PHE A 260 14.89 -12.39 4.37
C PHE A 260 15.47 -13.43 3.41
N GLN A 261 15.57 -14.70 3.83
CA GLN A 261 16.05 -15.80 3.00
C GLN A 261 15.15 -16.04 1.79
N ARG A 262 13.82 -15.90 1.95
CA ARG A 262 12.85 -16.03 0.85
C ARG A 262 13.14 -15.06 -0.30
N LEU A 263 13.71 -13.89 0.01
CA LEU A 263 14.11 -12.86 -0.95
C LEU A 263 15.61 -12.92 -1.32
N ASN A 264 16.33 -13.95 -0.90
CA ASN A 264 17.78 -14.06 -1.07
C ASN A 264 18.56 -12.86 -0.50
N ILE A 265 18.05 -12.23 0.56
CA ILE A 265 18.71 -11.08 1.21
C ILE A 265 19.72 -11.61 2.21
N ASP A 266 20.99 -11.49 1.85
CA ASP A 266 22.11 -11.77 2.75
C ASP A 266 22.59 -10.50 3.50
N ALA A 267 23.61 -10.65 4.35
CA ALA A 267 24.15 -9.54 5.12
C ALA A 267 24.75 -8.42 4.24
N GLY A 268 25.29 -8.77 3.07
CA GLY A 268 25.83 -7.82 2.10
C GLY A 268 24.73 -6.96 1.50
N LEU A 269 23.68 -7.61 1.01
CA LEU A 269 22.51 -6.93 0.44
C LEU A 269 21.79 -6.10 1.50
N LEU A 270 21.66 -6.61 2.73
CA LEU A 270 21.06 -5.86 3.84
C LEU A 270 21.82 -4.56 4.14
N THR A 271 23.15 -4.57 4.04
CA THR A 271 23.97 -3.35 4.19
C THR A 271 23.68 -2.34 3.08
N ILE A 272 23.56 -2.81 1.84
CA ILE A 272 23.23 -1.96 0.68
C ILE A 272 21.83 -1.35 0.86
N LEU A 273 20.83 -2.15 1.24
CA LEU A 273 19.47 -1.69 1.51
C LEU A 273 19.44 -0.62 2.62
N GLY A 274 20.23 -0.80 3.69
CA GLY A 274 20.37 0.19 4.76
C GLY A 274 20.91 1.55 4.26
N GLN A 275 21.87 1.52 3.33
CA GLN A 275 22.40 2.75 2.71
C GLN A 275 21.38 3.45 1.80
N GLN A 276 20.54 2.68 1.09
CA GLN A 276 19.54 3.19 0.17
C GLN A 276 18.25 3.64 0.88
N LEU A 277 17.99 3.14 2.09
CA LEU A 277 16.76 3.40 2.83
C LEU A 277 16.48 4.89 3.00
N TYR A 278 17.48 5.68 3.38
CA TYR A 278 17.32 7.12 3.57
C TYR A 278 16.89 7.84 2.28
N ALA A 279 17.47 7.47 1.14
CA ALA A 279 17.11 8.03 -0.16
C ALA A 279 15.66 7.63 -0.55
N ALA A 280 15.27 6.38 -0.31
CA ALA A 280 13.90 5.90 -0.57
C ALA A 280 12.87 6.63 0.30
N LEU A 281 13.15 6.84 1.59
CA LEU A 281 12.27 7.56 2.51
C LEU A 281 12.14 9.05 2.14
N ASN A 282 13.20 9.68 1.66
CA ASN A 282 13.14 11.07 1.18
C ASN A 282 12.31 11.18 -0.10
N SER A 283 12.51 10.27 -1.06
CA SER A 283 11.68 10.22 -2.27
C SER A 283 10.21 10.02 -1.94
N ALA A 284 9.89 9.14 -0.98
CA ALA A 284 8.51 8.94 -0.51
C ALA A 284 7.89 10.21 0.08
N SER A 285 8.69 11.05 0.76
CA SER A 285 8.21 12.34 1.29
C SER A 285 7.83 13.32 0.19
N GLU A 286 8.45 13.24 -0.98
CA GLU A 286 8.09 14.06 -2.13
C GLU A 286 6.77 13.60 -2.78
N LEU A 287 6.40 12.31 -2.58
CA LEU A 287 5.16 11.71 -3.07
C LEU A 287 3.97 11.95 -2.14
N SER A 288 4.20 12.20 -0.87
CA SER A 288 3.17 12.46 0.12
C SER A 288 2.75 13.92 0.17
#